data_1821f6370280a3492f8e73d494f41cdf
#
_entry.id   1821f6370280a3492f8e73d494f41cdf
#
_cell.length_a   1.000
_cell.length_b   1.000
_cell.length_c   1.000
_cell.angle_alpha   90.00
_cell.angle_beta   90.00
_cell.angle_gamma   90.00
#
_symmetry.space_group_name_H-M   'P 1'
#
loop_
_entity.id
_entity.type
_entity.pdbx_description
1 polymer ?
#
loop_
_entity_poly.entity_id
_entity_poly.type
_entity_poly.pdbx_seq_one_letter_code
_entity_poly.pdbx_strand_id
1 'polypeptide(L)'
;MKTVFVTGASRGIGKSIALELGKDYQVIVGFSNSKDKADEVVEEIKKLGGESLAVQLNIADRNSVDEAFNLIEKKYKHVDILINNAGITKDNILPRMKDD
;
A
#
# COMPACT_ATOMS: atom_id res chain seq x y z
N MET A 1 -6.46 3.45 14.96
CA MET A 1 -6.78 2.70 13.73
C MET A 1 -5.50 2.15 13.12
N LYS A 2 -5.53 0.91 12.75
CA LYS A 2 -4.35 0.26 12.17
C LYS A 2 -4.14 0.64 10.73
N THR A 3 -2.90 0.61 10.30
CA THR A 3 -2.50 0.98 8.94
C THR A 3 -2.10 -0.27 8.16
N VAL A 4 -2.72 -0.44 7.00
CA VAL A 4 -2.47 -1.56 6.10
C VAL A 4 -1.84 -1.03 4.82
N PHE A 5 -0.75 -1.62 4.40
CA PHE A 5 -0.12 -1.29 3.13
C PHE A 5 -0.39 -2.43 2.15
N VAL A 6 -1.12 -2.14 1.07
CA VAL A 6 -1.42 -3.13 0.05
C VAL A 6 -0.63 -2.77 -1.19
N THR A 7 0.31 -3.62 -1.59
CA THR A 7 1.08 -3.38 -2.80
C THR A 7 0.30 -3.88 -4.01
N GLY A 8 0.53 -3.27 -5.17
CA GLY A 8 -0.20 -3.64 -6.38
C GLY A 8 -1.70 -3.40 -6.26
N ALA A 9 -2.08 -2.32 -5.59
CA ALA A 9 -3.49 -2.08 -5.22
C ALA A 9 -4.22 -1.15 -6.18
N SER A 10 -3.60 -0.76 -7.29
CA SER A 10 -4.25 0.15 -8.23
C SER A 10 -5.32 -0.52 -9.08
N ARG A 11 -5.31 -1.85 -9.15
CA ARG A 11 -6.29 -2.58 -9.95
C ARG A 11 -6.35 -4.04 -9.51
N GLY A 12 -7.32 -4.77 -10.05
CA GLY A 12 -7.44 -6.21 -9.87
C GLY A 12 -7.69 -6.62 -8.43
N ILE A 13 -7.06 -7.71 -8.04
CA ILE A 13 -7.23 -8.28 -6.71
C ILE A 13 -6.78 -7.31 -5.62
N GLY A 14 -5.64 -6.64 -5.85
CA GLY A 14 -5.12 -5.67 -4.90
C GLY A 14 -6.09 -4.53 -4.64
N LYS A 15 -6.74 -4.02 -5.70
CA LYS A 15 -7.75 -2.98 -5.55
C LYS A 15 -8.92 -3.48 -4.70
N SER A 16 -9.40 -4.70 -4.97
CA SER A 16 -10.51 -5.27 -4.20
C SER A 16 -10.16 -5.41 -2.73
N ILE A 17 -8.94 -5.86 -2.43
CA ILE A 17 -8.47 -5.98 -1.07
C ILE A 17 -8.43 -4.62 -0.39
N ALA A 18 -7.88 -3.61 -1.08
CA ALA A 18 -7.77 -2.26 -0.53
C ALA A 18 -9.15 -1.67 -0.20
N LEU A 19 -10.10 -1.84 -1.10
CA LEU A 19 -11.45 -1.32 -0.88
C LEU A 19 -12.13 -2.00 0.30
N GLU A 20 -11.96 -3.30 0.42
CA GLU A 20 -12.56 -4.02 1.53
C GLU A 20 -11.94 -3.63 2.86
N LEU A 21 -10.63 -3.53 2.91
CA LEU A 21 -9.93 -3.14 4.14
C LEU A 21 -10.14 -1.69 4.50
N GLY A 22 -10.45 -0.85 3.53
CA GLY A 22 -10.70 0.57 3.77
C GLY A 22 -11.87 0.84 4.70
N LYS A 23 -12.71 -0.16 4.93
CA LYS A 23 -13.84 -0.02 5.85
C LYS A 23 -13.38 0.02 7.31
N ASP A 24 -12.28 -0.65 7.63
CA ASP A 24 -11.84 -0.84 9.01
C ASP A 24 -10.44 -0.32 9.31
N TYR A 25 -9.67 0.00 8.28
CA TYR A 25 -8.25 0.36 8.42
C TYR A 25 -7.91 1.60 7.64
N GLN A 26 -6.80 2.22 8.00
CA GLN A 26 -6.16 3.21 7.14
C GLN A 26 -5.41 2.41 6.07
N VAL A 27 -5.74 2.63 4.80
CA VAL A 27 -5.16 1.82 3.72
C VAL A 27 -4.21 2.65 2.88
N ILE A 28 -3.00 2.14 2.74
CA ILE A 28 -2.03 2.72 1.83
C ILE A 28 -2.10 1.92 0.54
N VAL A 29 -2.42 2.61 -0.55
CA VAL A 29 -2.57 2.02 -1.87
C VAL A 29 -1.23 2.06 -2.58
N GLY A 30 -0.54 0.93 -2.62
CA GLY A 30 0.76 0.84 -3.29
C GLY A 30 0.60 0.61 -4.78
N PHE A 31 1.33 1.37 -5.58
CA PHE A 31 1.30 1.24 -7.04
C PHE A 31 2.71 1.34 -7.59
N SER A 32 2.94 0.79 -8.79
CA SER A 32 4.23 0.95 -9.44
C SER A 32 4.19 2.00 -10.54
N ASN A 33 3.27 1.90 -11.47
CA ASN A 33 3.21 2.82 -12.62
C ASN A 33 1.89 3.54 -12.79
N SER A 34 0.82 3.03 -12.23
CA SER A 34 -0.51 3.56 -12.50
C SER A 34 -1.00 4.49 -11.41
N LYS A 35 -0.38 5.66 -11.32
CA LYS A 35 -0.75 6.64 -10.30
C LYS A 35 -2.22 7.02 -10.40
N ASP A 36 -2.73 7.24 -11.62
CA ASP A 36 -4.13 7.64 -11.80
C ASP A 36 -5.09 6.61 -11.24
N LYS A 37 -4.79 5.35 -11.48
CA LYS A 37 -5.65 4.28 -10.96
C LYS A 37 -5.56 4.15 -9.45
N ALA A 38 -4.36 4.34 -8.91
CA ALA A 38 -4.17 4.33 -7.46
C ALA A 38 -4.94 5.47 -6.82
N ASP A 39 -4.90 6.65 -7.42
CA ASP A 39 -5.63 7.81 -6.91
C ASP A 39 -7.14 7.55 -6.93
N GLU A 40 -7.64 6.84 -7.95
CA GLU A 40 -9.06 6.48 -7.99
C GLU A 40 -9.44 5.57 -6.83
N VAL A 41 -8.58 4.62 -6.50
CA VAL A 41 -8.85 3.73 -5.38
C VAL A 41 -8.86 4.49 -4.06
N VAL A 42 -7.91 5.42 -3.90
CA VAL A 42 -7.87 6.28 -2.72
C VAL A 42 -9.16 7.08 -2.59
N GLU A 43 -9.64 7.65 -3.70
CA GLU A 43 -10.88 8.42 -3.68
C GLU A 43 -12.09 7.57 -3.32
N GLU A 44 -12.13 6.34 -3.83
CA GLU A 44 -13.22 5.44 -3.48
C GLU A 44 -13.23 5.12 -1.98
N ILE A 45 -12.05 4.88 -1.40
CA ILE A 45 -11.94 4.61 0.02
C ILE A 45 -12.41 5.82 0.82
N LYS A 46 -12.00 7.02 0.41
CA LYS A 46 -12.40 8.24 1.11
C LYS A 46 -13.91 8.46 1.02
N LYS A 47 -14.51 8.15 -0.11
CA LYS A 47 -15.97 8.28 -0.26
C LYS A 47 -16.72 7.35 0.68
N LEU A 48 -16.12 6.25 1.04
CA LEU A 48 -16.72 5.30 2.00
C LEU A 48 -16.43 5.69 3.44
N GLY A 49 -15.79 6.84 3.65
CA GLY A 49 -15.49 7.33 4.99
C GLY A 49 -14.14 6.90 5.53
N GLY A 50 -13.30 6.29 4.70
CA GLY A 50 -12.00 5.79 5.15
C GLY A 50 -10.87 6.79 4.95
N GLU A 51 -9.71 6.43 5.48
CA GLU A 51 -8.47 7.16 5.31
C GLU A 51 -7.57 6.39 4.36
N SER A 52 -6.96 7.07 3.41
CA SER A 52 -6.12 6.39 2.42
C SER A 52 -5.08 7.33 1.82
N LEU A 53 -4.01 6.73 1.32
CA LEU A 53 -2.89 7.44 0.70
C LEU A 53 -2.33 6.55 -0.40
N ALA A 54 -2.02 7.14 -1.55
CA ALA A 54 -1.36 6.41 -2.63
C ALA A 54 0.14 6.61 -2.52
N VAL A 55 0.89 5.52 -2.61
CA VAL A 55 2.36 5.56 -2.51
C VAL A 55 2.97 4.72 -3.62
N GLN A 56 3.91 5.30 -4.33
CA GLN A 56 4.63 4.57 -5.37
C GLN A 56 5.66 3.64 -4.75
N LEU A 57 5.70 2.42 -5.24
CA LEU A 57 6.62 1.41 -4.72
C LEU A 57 7.04 0.46 -5.83
N ASN A 58 8.34 0.36 -6.04
CA ASN A 58 8.92 -0.69 -6.88
C ASN A 58 9.67 -1.64 -5.94
N ILE A 59 9.10 -2.81 -5.70
CA ILE A 59 9.65 -3.73 -4.71
C ILE A 59 11.01 -4.31 -5.09
N ALA A 60 11.39 -4.20 -6.37
CA ALA A 60 12.71 -4.63 -6.81
C ALA A 60 13.79 -3.58 -6.56
N ASP A 61 13.41 -2.38 -6.19
CA ASP A 61 14.34 -1.25 -5.97
C ASP A 61 14.33 -0.86 -4.51
N ARG A 62 15.42 -1.13 -3.83
CA ARG A 62 15.53 -0.85 -2.39
C ARG A 62 15.32 0.62 -2.06
N ASN A 63 15.83 1.52 -2.90
CA ASN A 63 15.63 2.95 -2.66
C ASN A 63 14.16 3.33 -2.72
N SER A 64 13.43 2.73 -3.66
CA SER A 64 11.99 2.96 -3.77
C SER A 64 11.27 2.48 -2.52
N VAL A 65 11.66 1.32 -2.00
CA VAL A 65 11.07 0.77 -0.77
C VAL A 65 11.32 1.71 0.40
N ASP A 66 12.56 2.18 0.56
CA ASP A 66 12.90 3.08 1.66
C ASP A 66 12.14 4.40 1.56
N GLU A 67 12.05 4.97 0.37
CA GLU A 67 11.31 6.22 0.19
C GLU A 67 9.84 6.05 0.50
N ALA A 68 9.26 4.92 0.08
CA ALA A 68 7.85 4.65 0.35
C ALA A 68 7.58 4.57 1.85
N PHE A 69 8.40 3.83 2.58
CA PHE A 69 8.21 3.72 4.02
C PHE A 69 8.48 5.02 4.75
N ASN A 70 9.43 5.83 4.27
CA ASN A 70 9.65 7.15 4.85
C ASN A 70 8.42 8.04 4.71
N LEU A 71 7.76 8.02 3.56
CA LEU A 71 6.54 8.78 3.36
C LEU A 71 5.42 8.30 4.27
N ILE A 72 5.29 6.99 4.40
CA ILE A 72 4.25 6.39 5.23
C ILE A 72 4.47 6.76 6.69
N GLU A 73 5.70 6.68 7.16
CA GLU A 73 6.01 6.97 8.55
C GLU A 73 5.76 8.42 8.91
N LYS A 74 5.93 9.33 7.96
CA LYS A 74 5.62 10.74 8.18
C LYS A 74 4.13 10.97 8.41
N LYS A 75 3.28 10.19 7.76
CA LYS A 75 1.84 10.39 7.86
C LYS A 75 1.18 9.51 8.92
N TYR A 76 1.58 8.24 8.98
CA TYR A 76 0.91 7.25 9.83
C TYR A 76 1.79 6.66 10.91
N LYS A 77 3.04 7.03 10.97
CA LYS A 77 4.05 6.55 11.91
C LYS A 77 4.56 5.14 11.62
N HIS A 78 3.68 4.17 11.37
CA HIS A 78 4.12 2.81 11.08
C HIS A 78 3.07 2.07 10.27
N VAL A 79 3.48 0.92 9.76
CA VAL A 79 2.60 0.00 9.03
C VAL A 79 2.37 -1.21 9.94
N ASP A 80 1.12 -1.50 10.23
CA ASP A 80 0.76 -2.64 11.07
C ASP A 80 0.65 -3.93 10.26
N ILE A 81 0.16 -3.83 9.04
CA ILE A 81 -0.10 -5.00 8.19
C ILE A 81 0.39 -4.70 6.79
N LEU A 82 1.15 -5.64 6.22
CA LEU A 82 1.58 -5.55 4.83
C LEU A 82 0.94 -6.67 4.04
N ILE A 83 0.22 -6.30 2.99
CA ILE A 83 -0.32 -7.27 2.04
C ILE A 83 0.44 -7.12 0.75
N ASN A 84 1.33 -8.07 0.48
CA ASN A 84 2.20 -7.99 -0.67
C ASN A 84 1.58 -8.69 -1.88
N ASN A 85 0.75 -7.96 -2.58
CA ASN A 85 0.04 -8.45 -3.74
C ASN A 85 0.81 -8.26 -5.05
N ALA A 86 1.73 -7.31 -5.09
CA ALA A 86 2.40 -6.92 -6.34
C ALA A 86 3.45 -7.92 -6.72
N GLY A 87 4.04 -8.67 -6.30
CA GLY A 87 5.01 -9.64 -6.76
C GLY A 87 4.80 -10.94 -6.02
N ILE A 88 4.20 -11.83 -6.70
CA ILE A 88 3.78 -13.06 -6.06
C ILE A 88 4.84 -14.14 -6.30
N THR A 89 6.01 -13.95 -5.72
CA THR A 89 7.04 -14.95 -5.78
C THR A 89 7.50 -15.26 -4.38
N LYS A 90 8.09 -16.42 -4.21
CA LYS A 90 8.56 -16.83 -2.89
C LYS A 90 9.66 -15.94 -2.33
N ASP A 91 10.31 -15.18 -3.18
CA ASP A 91 11.40 -14.30 -2.76
C ASP A 91 10.95 -12.88 -2.51
N ASN A 92 9.68 -12.65 -2.51
CA ASN A 92 9.14 -11.32 -2.50
C ASN A 92 8.90 -10.81 -1.09
N ILE A 93 9.97 -10.47 -0.42
CA ILE A 93 9.94 -9.93 0.93
C ILE A 93 10.51 -8.52 0.87
N LEU A 94 9.75 -7.54 1.38
CA LEU A 94 10.23 -6.17 1.42
C LEU A 94 11.39 -6.06 2.41
N PRO A 95 12.52 -5.45 1.99
CA PRO A 95 13.71 -5.41 2.84
C PRO A 95 13.49 -4.85 4.24
N ARG A 96 12.64 -3.86 4.37
CA ARG A 96 12.43 -3.22 5.68
C ARG A 96 11.53 -4.02 6.61
N MET A 97 10.87 -5.05 6.09
CA MET A 97 9.95 -5.87 6.90
C MET A 97 10.55 -7.21 7.28
N LYS A 98 11.69 -7.49 6.75
CA LYS A 98 12.23 -8.84 6.76
C LYS A 98 12.69 -9.35 8.11
N ASP A 99 13.21 -8.48 8.93
CA ASP A 99 13.87 -8.88 10.16
C ASP A 99 13.11 -8.54 11.43
N ASP A 100 11.85 -8.35 11.32
CA ASP A 100 11.01 -8.05 12.48
C ASP A 100 10.59 -9.27 13.30
#